data_7b77f3580a37474a576a4d55b99d8cab
#
_entry.id   7b77f3580a37474a576a4d55b99d8cab
#
_cell.length_a   1.000
_cell.length_b   1.000
_cell.length_c   1.000
_cell.angle_alpha   90.00
_cell.angle_beta   90.00
_cell.angle_gamma   90.00
#
_symmetry.space_group_name_H-M   'P 1'
#
loop_
_entity.id
_entity.type
_entity.pdbx_description
1 polymer ?
#
loop_
_entity_poly.entity_id
_entity_poly.type
_entity_poly.pdbx_seq_one_letter_code
_entity_poly.pdbx_strand_id
1 'polypeptide(L)'
;VGRGGGGGMTRRSICLHGPESPGKSTIGPRLAARFGTPLIGEYGRDYAEMHGTDFAMADLVSIAKGHDMLTREALARGRYPVILDTDPLMTAVWADMLFGWRDPWFDAWQGCADLYLLFDIDLPWVEDGTRMFGRTAERQRFFDLSRAELERRGVPWRLVSGVGEARWDSVMGVTG
;
A
#
# COMPACT_ATOMS: atom_id res chain seq x y z
N VAL A 1 30.64 16.08 27.83
CA VAL A 1 30.27 16.24 26.41
C VAL A 1 29.41 15.05 26.06
N GLY A 2 28.08 15.18 26.23
CA GLY A 2 27.11 14.16 25.93
C GLY A 2 26.76 14.19 24.41
N ARG A 3 27.04 13.10 23.70
CA ARG A 3 26.51 12.90 22.37
C ARG A 3 25.08 12.35 22.53
N GLY A 4 24.09 13.20 22.28
CA GLY A 4 22.72 12.78 22.12
C GLY A 4 22.58 11.90 20.86
N GLY A 5 22.55 10.59 21.07
CA GLY A 5 22.16 9.65 20.02
C GLY A 5 20.65 9.75 19.82
N GLY A 6 20.20 10.45 18.78
CA GLY A 6 18.84 10.34 18.28
C GLY A 6 18.65 8.93 17.75
N GLY A 7 18.13 8.02 18.56
CA GLY A 7 17.71 6.69 18.16
C GLY A 7 16.46 6.81 17.29
N GLY A 8 16.64 7.10 16.00
CA GLY A 8 15.57 6.92 15.02
C GLY A 8 15.16 5.45 15.02
N MET A 9 13.94 5.15 15.45
CA MET A 9 13.38 3.81 15.37
C MET A 9 13.48 3.33 13.93
N THR A 10 14.28 2.29 13.68
CA THR A 10 14.43 1.71 12.36
C THR A 10 13.07 1.16 11.94
N ARG A 11 12.46 1.75 10.91
CA ARG A 11 11.21 1.26 10.35
C ARG A 11 11.43 -0.12 9.76
N ARG A 12 10.58 -1.07 10.14
CA ARG A 12 10.66 -2.45 9.65
C ARG A 12 9.89 -2.65 8.35
N SER A 13 8.89 -1.79 8.09
CA SER A 13 8.04 -1.88 6.90
C SER A 13 7.56 -0.50 6.43
N ILE A 14 7.45 -0.36 5.10
CA ILE A 14 6.87 0.81 4.43
C ILE A 14 5.87 0.29 3.40
N CYS A 15 4.62 0.72 3.51
CA CYS A 15 3.55 0.31 2.61
C CYS A 15 3.16 1.42 1.64
N LEU A 16 3.09 1.09 0.35
CA LEU A 16 2.53 1.95 -0.69
C LEU A 16 1.02 1.79 -0.67
N HIS A 17 0.28 2.87 -0.46
CA HIS A 17 -1.16 2.85 -0.23
C HIS A 17 -1.88 3.87 -1.10
N GLY A 18 -3.14 3.65 -1.40
CA GLY A 18 -3.96 4.54 -2.22
C GLY A 18 -4.44 3.89 -3.51
N PRO A 19 -5.23 4.64 -4.30
CA PRO A 19 -5.84 4.15 -5.54
C PRO A 19 -4.83 3.58 -6.52
N GLU A 20 -5.33 2.81 -7.47
CA GLU A 20 -4.55 2.33 -8.59
C GLU A 20 -3.92 3.52 -9.34
N SER A 21 -2.60 3.53 -9.36
CA SER A 21 -1.80 4.61 -9.96
C SER A 21 -0.52 4.03 -10.54
N PRO A 22 -0.13 4.42 -11.78
CA PRO A 22 1.14 3.98 -12.36
C PRO A 22 2.36 4.36 -11.51
N GLY A 23 2.23 5.36 -10.64
CA GLY A 23 3.31 5.80 -9.74
C GLY A 23 3.75 4.74 -8.73
N LYS A 24 2.85 3.95 -8.14
CA LYS A 24 3.21 2.91 -7.17
C LYS A 24 4.09 1.83 -7.80
N SER A 25 3.71 1.34 -8.98
CA SER A 25 4.45 0.29 -9.72
C SER A 25 5.89 0.70 -10.07
N THR A 26 6.15 2.00 -10.22
CA THR A 26 7.49 2.55 -10.49
C THR A 26 8.25 2.79 -9.19
N ILE A 27 7.59 3.34 -8.18
CA ILE A 27 8.21 3.74 -6.92
C ILE A 27 8.58 2.53 -6.05
N GLY A 28 7.74 1.50 -5.98
CA GLY A 28 7.99 0.32 -5.16
C GLY A 28 9.34 -0.35 -5.44
N PRO A 29 9.62 -0.77 -6.69
CA PRO A 29 10.92 -1.35 -7.05
C PRO A 29 12.09 -0.39 -6.81
N ARG A 30 11.94 0.90 -7.13
CA ARG A 30 12.98 1.91 -6.93
C ARG A 30 13.31 2.11 -5.44
N LEU A 31 12.29 2.10 -4.59
CA LEU A 31 12.45 2.24 -3.14
C LEU A 31 13.12 1.00 -2.54
N ALA A 32 12.70 -0.21 -2.93
CA ALA A 32 13.31 -1.46 -2.51
C ALA A 32 14.79 -1.52 -2.92
N ALA A 33 15.12 -1.13 -4.15
CA ALA A 33 16.50 -1.05 -4.64
C ALA A 33 17.33 -0.04 -3.83
N ARG A 34 16.74 1.12 -3.50
CA ARG A 34 17.42 2.17 -2.70
C ARG A 34 17.82 1.68 -1.31
N PHE A 35 16.99 0.88 -0.67
CA PHE A 35 17.28 0.30 0.64
C PHE A 35 18.00 -1.06 0.57
N GLY A 36 18.09 -1.68 -0.60
CA GLY A 36 18.63 -3.03 -0.77
C GLY A 36 17.80 -4.09 -0.06
N THR A 37 16.48 -3.92 -0.03
CA THR A 37 15.54 -4.75 0.74
C THR A 37 14.46 -5.36 -0.16
N PRO A 38 13.71 -6.38 0.31
CA PRO A 38 12.68 -7.00 -0.51
C PRO A 38 11.50 -6.06 -0.78
N LEU A 39 10.90 -6.22 -1.95
CA LEU A 39 9.58 -5.73 -2.32
C LEU A 39 8.59 -6.89 -2.29
N ILE A 40 7.50 -6.74 -1.56
CA ILE A 40 6.34 -7.61 -1.67
C ILE A 40 5.38 -6.96 -2.67
N GLY A 41 5.17 -7.63 -3.80
CA GLY A 41 4.30 -7.16 -4.87
C GLY A 41 2.81 -7.18 -4.49
N GLU A 42 2.00 -6.59 -5.35
CA GLU A 42 0.55 -6.54 -5.18
C GLU A 42 -0.09 -7.91 -5.40
N TYR A 43 -0.28 -8.67 -4.32
CA TYR A 43 -0.84 -10.03 -4.36
C TYR A 43 -2.22 -10.10 -5.02
N GLY A 44 -3.03 -9.03 -4.89
CA GLY A 44 -4.34 -8.93 -5.53
C GLY A 44 -4.27 -8.95 -7.06
N ARG A 45 -3.21 -8.41 -7.66
CA ARG A 45 -3.00 -8.46 -9.11
C ARG A 45 -2.72 -9.90 -9.57
N ASP A 46 -1.80 -10.59 -8.91
CA ASP A 46 -1.49 -11.99 -9.20
C ASP A 46 -2.73 -12.89 -9.04
N TYR A 47 -3.54 -12.60 -8.01
CA TYR A 47 -4.79 -13.31 -7.77
C TYR A 47 -5.81 -13.05 -8.89
N ALA A 48 -5.96 -11.79 -9.34
CA ALA A 48 -6.85 -11.40 -10.42
C ALA A 48 -6.46 -12.05 -11.77
N GLU A 49 -5.17 -12.15 -12.05
CA GLU A 49 -4.66 -12.83 -13.25
C GLU A 49 -5.01 -14.32 -13.28
N MET A 50 -5.01 -14.98 -12.10
CA MET A 50 -5.33 -16.41 -11.98
C MET A 50 -6.84 -16.69 -11.90
N HIS A 51 -7.62 -15.81 -11.28
CA HIS A 51 -9.03 -16.06 -10.92
C HIS A 51 -10.02 -15.12 -11.58
N GLY A 52 -9.56 -14.11 -12.34
CA GLY A 52 -10.38 -13.04 -12.90
C GLY A 52 -10.63 -11.92 -11.89
N THR A 53 -11.41 -10.91 -12.32
CA THR A 53 -11.69 -9.69 -11.55
C THR A 53 -13.08 -9.66 -10.92
N ASP A 54 -13.87 -10.71 -11.08
CA ASP A 54 -15.21 -10.85 -10.48
C ASP A 54 -15.09 -11.38 -9.05
N PHE A 55 -14.62 -10.52 -8.15
CA PHE A 55 -14.33 -10.88 -6.77
C PHE A 55 -15.58 -11.00 -5.91
N ALA A 56 -15.66 -12.08 -5.12
CA ALA A 56 -16.49 -12.14 -3.92
C ALA A 56 -15.74 -11.61 -2.69
N MET A 57 -16.44 -11.36 -1.59
CA MET A 57 -15.79 -10.96 -0.33
C MET A 57 -14.76 -11.99 0.15
N ALA A 58 -15.04 -13.29 -0.04
CA ALA A 58 -14.10 -14.36 0.30
C ALA A 58 -12.78 -14.29 -0.47
N ASP A 59 -12.81 -13.81 -1.73
CA ASP A 59 -11.60 -13.60 -2.52
C ASP A 59 -10.76 -12.46 -1.93
N LEU A 60 -11.39 -11.35 -1.54
CA LEU A 60 -10.69 -10.24 -0.90
C LEU A 60 -10.05 -10.66 0.43
N VAL A 61 -10.73 -11.47 1.23
CA VAL A 61 -10.14 -12.04 2.47
C VAL A 61 -8.96 -12.95 2.14
N SER A 62 -9.05 -13.76 1.10
CA SER A 62 -7.96 -14.65 0.66
C SER A 62 -6.75 -13.85 0.16
N ILE A 63 -6.98 -12.78 -0.62
CA ILE A 63 -5.93 -11.84 -1.07
C ILE A 63 -5.24 -11.21 0.14
N ALA A 64 -6.00 -10.69 1.10
CA ALA A 64 -5.45 -10.05 2.28
C ALA A 64 -4.61 -11.00 3.14
N LYS A 65 -5.08 -12.23 3.35
CA LYS A 65 -4.34 -13.27 4.08
C LYS A 65 -3.06 -13.69 3.38
N GLY A 66 -3.10 -13.85 2.05
CA GLY A 66 -1.92 -14.17 1.25
C GLY A 66 -0.87 -13.07 1.34
N HIS A 67 -1.28 -11.81 1.24
CA HIS A 67 -0.39 -10.67 1.38
C HIS A 67 0.22 -10.57 2.79
N ASP A 68 -0.58 -10.75 3.84
CA ASP A 68 -0.11 -10.78 5.23
C ASP A 68 0.92 -11.90 5.47
N MET A 69 0.71 -13.09 4.91
CA MET A 69 1.64 -14.21 5.00
C MET A 69 3.00 -13.86 4.38
N LEU A 70 3.02 -13.35 3.14
CA LEU A 70 4.25 -12.94 2.46
C LEU A 70 4.98 -11.83 3.22
N THR A 71 4.24 -10.88 3.77
CA THR A 71 4.80 -9.78 4.59
C THR A 71 5.48 -10.32 5.84
N ARG A 72 4.84 -11.23 6.57
CA ARG A 72 5.41 -11.86 7.77
C ARG A 72 6.68 -12.65 7.46
N GLU A 73 6.69 -13.41 6.37
CA GLU A 73 7.87 -14.15 5.91
C GLU A 73 9.04 -13.19 5.59
N ALA A 74 8.76 -12.08 4.88
CA ALA A 74 9.78 -11.09 4.56
C ALA A 74 10.33 -10.40 5.82
N LEU A 75 9.48 -10.04 6.76
CA LEU A 75 9.87 -9.45 8.05
C LEU A 75 10.72 -10.42 8.88
N ALA A 76 10.43 -11.72 8.85
CA ALA A 76 11.21 -12.74 9.57
C ALA A 76 12.64 -12.90 9.05
N ARG A 77 12.91 -12.51 7.78
CA ARG A 77 14.26 -12.52 7.18
C ARG A 77 15.18 -11.39 7.69
N GLY A 78 14.66 -10.41 8.39
CA GLY A 78 15.44 -9.37 9.08
C GLY A 78 16.08 -8.32 8.18
N ARG A 79 15.65 -8.17 6.92
CA ARG A 79 16.13 -7.12 6.01
C ARG A 79 15.11 -6.01 5.94
N TYR A 80 15.44 -4.86 6.50
CA TYR A 80 14.49 -3.73 6.69
C TYR A 80 14.93 -2.45 5.98
N PRO A 81 13.95 -1.58 5.60
CA PRO A 81 12.51 -1.82 5.65
C PRO A 81 12.04 -2.77 4.54
N VAL A 82 11.09 -3.66 4.84
CA VAL A 82 10.35 -4.39 3.79
C VAL A 82 9.43 -3.39 3.09
N ILE A 83 9.48 -3.35 1.77
CA ILE A 83 8.60 -2.50 0.97
C ILE A 83 7.38 -3.31 0.54
N LEU A 84 6.19 -2.79 0.81
CA LEU A 84 4.93 -3.45 0.49
C LEU A 84 4.21 -2.66 -0.61
N ASP A 85 3.92 -3.31 -1.73
CA ASP A 85 3.00 -2.74 -2.71
C ASP A 85 1.58 -3.13 -2.30
N THR A 86 0.95 -2.26 -1.52
CA THR A 86 -0.29 -2.47 -0.78
C THR A 86 -0.20 -3.46 0.39
N ASP A 87 -1.31 -3.60 1.11
CA ASP A 87 -1.48 -4.54 2.23
C ASP A 87 -2.98 -4.76 2.51
N PRO A 88 -3.37 -5.54 3.56
CA PRO A 88 -4.77 -5.76 3.93
C PRO A 88 -5.61 -4.51 4.16
N LEU A 89 -5.03 -3.35 4.56
CA LEU A 89 -5.80 -2.10 4.68
C LEU A 89 -6.32 -1.64 3.30
N MET A 90 -5.49 -1.78 2.26
CA MET A 90 -5.91 -1.47 0.90
C MET A 90 -7.01 -2.43 0.41
N THR A 91 -6.88 -3.72 0.74
CA THR A 91 -7.91 -4.72 0.39
C THR A 91 -9.23 -4.43 1.11
N ALA A 92 -9.20 -3.93 2.35
CA ALA A 92 -10.40 -3.46 3.05
C ALA A 92 -11.08 -2.28 2.33
N VAL A 93 -10.30 -1.33 1.81
CA VAL A 93 -10.84 -0.22 1.00
C VAL A 93 -11.46 -0.74 -0.30
N TRP A 94 -10.86 -1.76 -0.93
CA TRP A 94 -11.46 -2.45 -2.07
C TRP A 94 -12.82 -3.09 -1.74
N ALA A 95 -12.95 -3.70 -0.55
CA ALA A 95 -14.21 -4.25 -0.08
C ALA A 95 -15.29 -3.15 0.04
N ASP A 96 -14.94 -2.00 0.61
CA ASP A 96 -15.86 -0.86 0.71
C ASP A 96 -16.26 -0.31 -0.66
N MET A 97 -15.32 -0.25 -1.62
CA MET A 97 -15.60 0.22 -2.98
C MET A 97 -16.52 -0.72 -3.75
N LEU A 98 -16.28 -2.03 -3.67
CA LEU A 98 -16.99 -3.05 -4.43
C LEU A 98 -18.35 -3.40 -3.82
N PHE A 99 -18.42 -3.49 -2.50
CA PHE A 99 -19.59 -4.05 -1.80
C PHE A 99 -20.26 -3.08 -0.83
N GLY A 100 -19.62 -1.98 -0.44
CA GLY A 100 -20.12 -1.08 0.58
C GLY A 100 -20.08 -1.65 2.00
N TRP A 101 -19.44 -2.80 2.20
CA TRP A 101 -19.21 -3.45 3.49
C TRP A 101 -17.94 -4.29 3.43
N ARG A 102 -17.44 -4.71 4.58
CA ARG A 102 -16.24 -5.56 4.68
C ARG A 102 -16.41 -6.71 5.66
N ASP A 103 -15.67 -7.79 5.42
CA ASP A 103 -15.59 -8.91 6.36
C ASP A 103 -14.96 -8.44 7.69
N PRO A 104 -15.46 -8.90 8.86
CA PRO A 104 -14.89 -8.55 10.17
C PRO A 104 -13.40 -8.88 10.33
N TRP A 105 -12.86 -9.79 9.53
CA TRP A 105 -11.44 -10.12 9.51
C TRP A 105 -10.57 -8.87 9.28
N PHE A 106 -10.99 -7.95 8.41
CA PHE A 106 -10.24 -6.74 8.10
C PHE A 106 -10.08 -5.83 9.33
N ASP A 107 -11.13 -5.71 10.14
CA ASP A 107 -11.08 -4.88 11.34
C ASP A 107 -10.31 -5.55 12.48
N ALA A 108 -10.29 -6.87 12.53
CA ALA A 108 -9.53 -7.66 13.49
C ALA A 108 -8.03 -7.76 13.17
N TRP A 109 -7.63 -7.56 11.91
CA TRP A 109 -6.23 -7.67 11.48
C TRP A 109 -5.37 -6.54 12.08
N GLN A 110 -4.17 -6.89 12.61
CA GLN A 110 -3.27 -5.98 13.34
C GLN A 110 -1.88 -5.84 12.71
N GLY A 111 -1.64 -6.42 11.53
CA GLY A 111 -0.32 -6.46 10.89
C GLY A 111 0.09 -5.18 10.14
N CYS A 112 -0.34 -4.00 10.58
CA CYS A 112 -0.08 -2.73 9.90
C CYS A 112 1.42 -2.42 9.74
N ALA A 113 1.77 -1.75 8.65
CA ALA A 113 3.12 -1.28 8.40
C ALA A 113 3.50 -0.11 9.33
N ASP A 114 4.81 0.10 9.52
CA ASP A 114 5.33 1.18 10.36
C ASP A 114 5.16 2.57 9.72
N LEU A 115 5.04 2.62 8.39
CA LEU A 115 4.76 3.84 7.64
C LEU A 115 3.94 3.51 6.39
N TYR A 116 2.92 4.31 6.13
CA TYR A 116 2.16 4.28 4.89
C TYR A 116 2.48 5.50 4.02
N LEU A 117 2.71 5.26 2.75
CA LEU A 117 2.85 6.29 1.72
C LEU A 117 1.52 6.34 0.94
N LEU A 118 0.69 7.34 1.24
CA LEU A 118 -0.57 7.55 0.53
C LEU A 118 -0.29 8.30 -0.77
N PHE A 119 -0.49 7.61 -1.90
CA PHE A 119 -0.25 8.19 -3.23
C PHE A 119 -1.44 9.03 -3.68
N ASP A 120 -1.14 10.27 -4.05
CA ASP A 120 -2.12 11.20 -4.60
C ASP A 120 -2.58 10.77 -6.00
N ILE A 121 -3.78 11.21 -6.37
CA ILE A 121 -4.42 10.95 -7.68
C ILE A 121 -4.07 12.01 -8.74
N ASP A 122 -2.94 12.66 -8.60
CA ASP A 122 -2.42 13.69 -9.50
C ASP A 122 -1.82 13.14 -10.81
N LEU A 123 -1.67 11.81 -10.94
CA LEU A 123 -1.27 11.15 -12.18
C LEU A 123 -2.47 10.72 -13.03
N PRO A 124 -2.36 10.78 -14.38
CA PRO A 124 -3.37 10.23 -15.26
C PRO A 124 -3.63 8.75 -14.98
N TRP A 125 -4.91 8.36 -15.07
CA TRP A 125 -5.27 6.95 -15.01
C TRP A 125 -4.92 6.26 -16.33
N VAL A 126 -4.28 5.10 -16.25
CA VAL A 126 -3.93 4.27 -17.41
C VAL A 126 -4.55 2.91 -17.22
N GLU A 127 -5.34 2.48 -18.19
CA GLU A 127 -5.95 1.14 -18.21
C GLU A 127 -4.90 0.07 -18.47
N ASP A 128 -4.94 -1.03 -17.71
CA ASP A 128 -4.05 -2.19 -17.88
C ASP A 128 -4.78 -3.55 -17.84
N GLY A 129 -6.12 -3.51 -17.98
CA GLY A 129 -6.96 -4.71 -17.98
C GLY A 129 -7.32 -5.26 -16.59
N THR A 130 -6.65 -4.82 -15.53
CA THR A 130 -6.93 -5.23 -14.14
C THR A 130 -7.42 -4.08 -13.27
N ARG A 131 -7.27 -2.83 -13.73
CA ARG A 131 -7.71 -1.63 -13.03
C ARG A 131 -9.20 -1.37 -13.24
N MET A 132 -9.92 -1.13 -12.15
CA MET A 132 -11.39 -1.06 -12.16
C MET A 132 -11.94 0.35 -12.04
N PHE A 133 -11.38 1.22 -11.24
CA PHE A 133 -11.96 2.52 -10.89
C PHE A 133 -11.30 3.67 -11.64
N GLY A 134 -11.57 3.76 -12.96
CA GLY A 134 -10.94 4.76 -13.84
C GLY A 134 -11.61 6.13 -13.86
N ARG A 135 -12.90 6.23 -13.47
CA ARG A 135 -13.62 7.51 -13.48
C ARG A 135 -13.11 8.44 -12.39
N THR A 136 -13.04 9.73 -12.68
CA THR A 136 -12.51 10.73 -11.74
C THR A 136 -13.21 10.69 -10.37
N ALA A 137 -14.54 10.58 -10.34
CA ALA A 137 -15.30 10.52 -9.09
C ALA A 137 -15.01 9.22 -8.30
N GLU A 138 -14.83 8.09 -8.99
CA GLU A 138 -14.48 6.81 -8.36
C GLU A 138 -13.06 6.84 -7.80
N ARG A 139 -12.11 7.42 -8.53
CA ARG A 139 -10.73 7.62 -8.06
C ARG A 139 -10.68 8.52 -6.82
N GLN A 140 -11.44 9.62 -6.84
CA GLN A 140 -11.53 10.51 -5.68
C GLN A 140 -12.12 9.78 -4.47
N ARG A 141 -13.22 9.07 -4.64
CA ARG A 141 -13.83 8.26 -3.57
C ARG A 141 -12.85 7.23 -3.03
N PHE A 142 -12.14 6.54 -3.91
CA PHE A 142 -11.14 5.53 -3.53
C PHE A 142 -10.00 6.15 -2.71
N PHE A 143 -9.51 7.33 -3.12
CA PHE A 143 -8.50 8.09 -2.38
C PHE A 143 -9.02 8.51 -0.99
N ASP A 144 -10.22 9.05 -0.92
CA ASP A 144 -10.84 9.50 0.34
C ASP A 144 -11.04 8.33 1.31
N LEU A 145 -11.50 7.18 0.84
CA LEU A 145 -11.62 5.96 1.65
C LEU A 145 -10.24 5.43 2.07
N SER A 146 -9.24 5.48 1.19
CA SER A 146 -7.86 5.07 1.51
C SER A 146 -7.29 5.91 2.64
N ARG A 147 -7.44 7.23 2.58
CA ARG A 147 -7.02 8.15 3.64
C ARG A 147 -7.78 7.90 4.94
N ALA A 148 -9.11 7.81 4.86
CA ALA A 148 -9.96 7.57 6.03
C ALA A 148 -9.59 6.26 6.74
N GLU A 149 -9.22 5.20 6.01
CA GLU A 149 -8.80 3.94 6.60
C GLU A 149 -7.49 4.09 7.40
N LEU A 150 -6.49 4.81 6.87
CA LEU A 150 -5.25 5.08 7.59
C LEU A 150 -5.50 5.90 8.87
N GLU A 151 -6.38 6.92 8.79
CA GLU A 151 -6.78 7.74 9.92
C GLU A 151 -7.55 6.92 10.97
N ARG A 152 -8.50 6.10 10.54
CA ARG A 152 -9.29 5.21 11.42
C ARG A 152 -8.41 4.22 12.18
N ARG A 153 -7.38 3.70 11.52
CA ARG A 153 -6.42 2.75 12.11
C ARG A 153 -5.37 3.44 12.98
N GLY A 154 -5.25 4.76 12.93
CA GLY A 154 -4.28 5.53 13.71
C GLY A 154 -2.82 5.21 13.34
N VAL A 155 -2.57 4.75 12.10
CA VAL A 155 -1.23 4.39 11.63
C VAL A 155 -0.48 5.61 11.12
N PRO A 156 0.87 5.64 11.20
CA PRO A 156 1.66 6.71 10.60
C PRO A 156 1.55 6.70 9.09
N TRP A 157 1.21 7.85 8.49
CA TRP A 157 1.17 7.98 7.03
C TRP A 157 1.67 9.34 6.55
N ARG A 158 2.07 9.41 5.28
CA ARG A 158 2.47 10.63 4.57
C ARG A 158 1.88 10.63 3.17
N LEU A 159 1.45 11.82 2.72
CA LEU A 159 1.03 12.03 1.34
C LEU A 159 2.25 12.05 0.41
N VAL A 160 2.13 11.37 -0.71
CA VAL A 160 3.10 11.36 -1.81
C VAL A 160 2.42 11.94 -3.05
N SER A 161 2.93 13.06 -3.54
CA SER A 161 2.39 13.78 -4.69
C SER A 161 3.49 14.13 -5.70
N GLY A 162 3.10 14.75 -6.83
CA GLY A 162 3.99 15.11 -7.91
C GLY A 162 4.07 14.06 -9.02
N VAL A 163 4.79 14.38 -10.08
CA VAL A 163 4.94 13.55 -11.28
C VAL A 163 6.43 13.28 -11.53
N GLY A 164 6.77 12.06 -11.97
CA GLY A 164 8.15 11.70 -12.29
C GLY A 164 9.10 11.84 -11.09
N GLU A 165 10.19 12.57 -11.26
CA GLU A 165 11.19 12.78 -10.21
C GLU A 165 10.65 13.58 -9.01
N ALA A 166 9.73 14.52 -9.21
CA ALA A 166 9.11 15.23 -8.09
C ALA A 166 8.36 14.28 -7.14
N ARG A 167 7.73 13.22 -7.67
CA ARG A 167 7.11 12.18 -6.85
C ARG A 167 8.17 11.36 -6.09
N TRP A 168 9.27 11.05 -6.72
CA TRP A 168 10.39 10.38 -6.05
C TRP A 168 10.96 11.24 -4.92
N ASP A 169 11.16 12.53 -5.16
CA ASP A 169 11.64 13.46 -4.13
C ASP A 169 10.65 13.55 -2.96
N SER A 170 9.34 13.53 -3.24
CA SER A 170 8.30 13.45 -2.21
C SER A 170 8.45 12.19 -1.35
N VAL A 171 8.70 11.03 -1.96
CA VAL A 171 8.95 9.77 -1.24
C VAL A 171 10.22 9.87 -0.39
N MET A 172 11.32 10.36 -0.97
CA MET A 172 12.59 10.46 -0.26
C MET A 172 12.54 11.43 0.91
N GLY A 173 11.79 12.53 0.78
CA GLY A 173 11.59 13.50 1.86
C GLY A 173 10.87 12.94 3.09
N VAL A 174 10.14 11.83 2.96
CA VAL A 174 9.35 11.23 4.05
C VAL A 174 9.89 9.88 4.53
N THR A 175 10.81 9.27 3.78
CA THR A 175 11.39 7.95 4.10
C THR A 175 12.85 8.01 4.55
N GLY A 176 13.52 9.15 4.29
CA GLY A 176 14.94 9.40 4.63
C GLY A 176 15.20 9.67 6.11
#